data_3541df1b92b8e79ee98430f8fb0aa107
#
_entry.id   3541df1b92b8e79ee98430f8fb0aa107
#
_cell.length_a   1.000
_cell.length_b   1.000
_cell.length_c   1.000
_cell.angle_alpha   90.00
_cell.angle_beta   90.00
_cell.angle_gamma   90.00
#
_symmetry.space_group_name_H-M   'P 1'
#
loop_
_entity.id
_entity.type
_entity.pdbx_description
1 polymer ?
#
loop_
_entity_poly.entity_id
_entity_poly.type
_entity_poly.pdbx_seq_one_letter_code
_entity_poly.pdbx_strand_id
1 'polypeptide(L)'
;MNMHKLGISVYPDKTPMNEVYAYMEKAAKLGYSRIFTCFLSIPDEERESYLVEFKEFMKKAHELGFEVAADTNPQVFDLIGATPGNLKPFADLGLDIIRMDGNFGTQGDIQLTRNPYNIKIEFNASMDMGVELLINNGGNKDQITMCHNFFPERYTGLDFDLFMEYNRYWKELNLHTAAFVSSNNEHTIGPWKVFCGLPTVEIMRGLPIDLQARYMLATGDVDDILIGNYPATDEE
;
A
#
# COMPACT_ATOMS: atom_id res chain seq x y z
N MET A 1 15.98 11.64 -11.90
CA MET A 1 14.79 10.89 -12.34
C MET A 1 14.39 10.02 -11.17
N ASN A 2 13.23 10.24 -10.59
CA ASN A 2 12.70 9.27 -9.65
C ASN A 2 12.43 7.99 -10.43
N MET A 3 13.09 6.89 -10.05
CA MET A 3 12.79 5.60 -10.65
C MET A 3 11.42 5.17 -10.12
N HIS A 4 10.52 4.81 -11.02
CA HIS A 4 9.25 4.18 -10.65
C HIS A 4 9.55 2.86 -9.92
N LYS A 5 8.88 2.62 -8.80
CA LYS A 5 8.92 1.31 -8.14
C LYS A 5 7.80 0.43 -8.66
N LEU A 6 8.11 -0.83 -8.91
CA LEU A 6 7.11 -1.86 -9.07
C LEU A 6 6.89 -2.56 -7.74
N GLY A 7 5.65 -2.81 -7.39
CA GLY A 7 5.28 -3.44 -6.14
C GLY A 7 4.34 -4.63 -6.33
N ILE A 8 4.35 -5.49 -5.35
CA ILE A 8 3.44 -6.64 -5.22
C ILE A 8 2.62 -6.52 -3.94
N SER A 9 1.44 -7.12 -3.91
CA SER A 9 0.73 -7.37 -2.66
C SER A 9 0.97 -8.79 -2.17
N VAL A 10 1.09 -8.96 -0.87
CA VAL A 10 1.13 -10.27 -0.20
C VAL A 10 0.25 -10.23 1.05
N TYR A 11 -0.34 -11.36 1.38
CA TYR A 11 -1.29 -11.50 2.50
C TYR A 11 -0.88 -12.67 3.40
N PRO A 12 0.11 -12.47 4.30
CA PRO A 12 0.65 -13.53 5.16
C PRO A 12 -0.36 -14.15 6.12
N ASP A 13 -1.43 -13.40 6.45
CA ASP A 13 -2.57 -13.89 7.23
C ASP A 13 -3.44 -14.93 6.49
N LYS A 14 -3.25 -15.09 5.17
CA LYS A 14 -4.08 -15.94 4.30
C LYS A 14 -3.30 -16.94 3.46
N THR A 15 -1.99 -16.85 3.49
CA THR A 15 -1.11 -17.66 2.62
C THR A 15 0.03 -18.21 3.45
N PRO A 16 0.40 -19.50 3.27
CA PRO A 16 1.56 -20.09 3.93
C PRO A 16 2.84 -19.26 3.67
N MET A 17 3.60 -18.98 4.73
CA MET A 17 4.75 -18.09 4.67
C MET A 17 5.83 -18.53 3.66
N ASN A 18 6.00 -19.84 3.46
CA ASN A 18 6.93 -20.37 2.45
C ASN A 18 6.52 -20.00 1.00
N GLU A 19 5.23 -19.91 0.71
CA GLU A 19 4.72 -19.48 -0.61
C GLU A 19 4.91 -17.96 -0.77
N VAL A 20 4.63 -17.19 0.28
CA VAL A 20 4.91 -15.73 0.31
C VAL A 20 6.38 -15.47 0.01
N TYR A 21 7.30 -16.16 0.68
CA TYR A 21 8.75 -15.97 0.46
C TYR A 21 9.18 -16.35 -0.96
N ALA A 22 8.68 -17.45 -1.50
CA ALA A 22 8.98 -17.85 -2.88
C ALA A 22 8.52 -16.80 -3.90
N TYR A 23 7.33 -16.23 -3.69
CA TYR A 23 6.80 -15.15 -4.54
C TYR A 23 7.63 -13.87 -4.43
N MET A 24 7.99 -13.47 -3.21
CA MET A 24 8.86 -12.31 -2.97
C MET A 24 10.23 -12.46 -3.63
N GLU A 25 10.87 -13.64 -3.49
CA GLU A 25 12.17 -13.91 -4.13
C GLU A 25 12.11 -13.82 -5.66
N LYS A 26 11.00 -14.27 -6.23
CA LYS A 26 10.76 -14.16 -7.66
C LYS A 26 10.57 -12.71 -8.08
N ALA A 27 9.71 -11.97 -7.39
CA ALA A 27 9.45 -10.56 -7.67
C ALA A 27 10.73 -9.71 -7.52
N ALA A 28 11.55 -9.95 -6.49
CA ALA A 28 12.83 -9.25 -6.32
C ALA A 28 13.78 -9.48 -7.50
N LYS A 29 13.87 -10.70 -8.03
CA LYS A 29 14.69 -11.02 -9.22
C LYS A 29 14.22 -10.30 -10.48
N LEU A 30 12.93 -9.94 -10.54
CA LEU A 30 12.32 -9.18 -11.65
C LEU A 30 12.39 -7.66 -11.44
N GLY A 31 12.99 -7.20 -10.32
CA GLY A 31 13.17 -5.77 -10.06
C GLY A 31 12.05 -5.11 -9.26
N TYR A 32 11.11 -5.87 -8.74
CA TYR A 32 10.12 -5.35 -7.80
C TYR A 32 10.80 -4.97 -6.49
N SER A 33 10.40 -3.84 -5.90
CA SER A 33 11.05 -3.28 -4.71
C SER A 33 10.07 -2.70 -3.67
N ARG A 34 8.77 -2.89 -3.87
CA ARG A 34 7.74 -2.45 -2.92
C ARG A 34 6.76 -3.58 -2.63
N ILE A 35 6.36 -3.72 -1.38
CA ILE A 35 5.32 -4.65 -0.92
C ILE A 35 4.18 -3.85 -0.29
N PHE A 36 2.95 -4.25 -0.62
CA PHE A 36 1.75 -3.91 0.12
C PHE A 36 1.25 -5.14 0.88
N THR A 37 0.82 -4.94 2.13
CA THR A 37 0.13 -5.94 2.94
C THR A 37 -0.98 -5.29 3.77
N CYS A 38 -1.76 -6.07 4.52
CA CYS A 38 -2.92 -5.57 5.24
C CYS A 38 -2.96 -6.11 6.67
N PHE A 39 -3.09 -5.21 7.66
CA PHE A 39 -3.28 -5.56 9.07
C PHE A 39 -4.76 -5.56 9.50
N LEU A 40 -5.66 -5.10 8.61
CA LEU A 40 -7.09 -4.98 8.94
C LEU A 40 -7.79 -6.33 9.11
N SER A 41 -7.20 -7.40 8.60
CA SER A 41 -7.77 -8.75 8.62
C SER A 41 -7.15 -9.68 9.68
N ILE A 42 -6.24 -9.18 10.52
CA ILE A 42 -5.58 -10.00 11.56
C ILE A 42 -6.61 -10.32 12.66
N PRO A 43 -6.87 -11.59 12.98
CA PRO A 43 -7.73 -11.96 14.09
C PRO A 43 -7.09 -11.58 15.45
N ASP A 44 -7.89 -11.02 16.35
CA ASP A 44 -7.42 -10.62 17.70
C ASP A 44 -6.76 -11.78 18.46
N GLU A 45 -7.29 -12.99 18.28
CA GLU A 45 -6.84 -14.22 18.97
C GLU A 45 -5.46 -14.69 18.51
N GLU A 46 -5.06 -14.37 17.27
CA GLU A 46 -3.78 -14.78 16.67
C GLU A 46 -2.74 -13.66 16.66
N ARG A 47 -3.07 -12.49 17.20
CA ARG A 47 -2.24 -11.29 17.13
C ARG A 47 -0.79 -11.51 17.53
N GLU A 48 -0.53 -12.10 18.70
CA GLU A 48 0.84 -12.22 19.21
C GLU A 48 1.70 -13.13 18.32
N SER A 49 1.16 -14.26 17.88
CA SER A 49 1.87 -15.17 16.96
C SER A 49 2.10 -14.51 15.61
N TYR A 50 1.08 -13.82 15.09
CA TYR A 50 1.18 -13.11 13.82
C TYR A 50 2.28 -12.01 13.86
N LEU A 51 2.34 -11.20 14.92
CA LEU A 51 3.36 -10.15 15.03
C LEU A 51 4.78 -10.71 15.12
N VAL A 52 4.96 -11.90 15.69
CA VAL A 52 6.27 -12.59 15.70
C VAL A 52 6.63 -13.04 14.28
N GLU A 53 5.72 -13.69 13.58
CA GLU A 53 5.92 -14.14 12.19
C GLU A 53 6.13 -12.94 11.25
N PHE A 54 5.41 -11.84 11.50
CA PHE A 54 5.55 -10.62 10.70
C PHE A 54 6.93 -9.98 10.83
N LYS A 55 7.58 -10.06 11.99
CA LYS A 55 8.98 -9.60 12.14
C LYS A 55 9.95 -10.39 11.26
N GLU A 56 9.78 -11.70 11.17
CA GLU A 56 10.61 -12.53 10.28
C GLU A 56 10.30 -12.23 8.80
N PHE A 57 9.02 -11.99 8.47
CA PHE A 57 8.61 -11.52 7.15
C PHE A 57 9.29 -10.20 6.78
N MET A 58 9.27 -9.20 7.68
CA MET A 58 9.91 -7.90 7.46
C MET A 58 11.42 -8.04 7.23
N LYS A 59 12.09 -8.86 8.04
CA LYS A 59 13.51 -9.15 7.86
C LYS A 59 13.79 -9.74 6.47
N LYS A 60 13.02 -10.74 6.05
CA LYS A 60 13.15 -11.34 4.71
C LYS A 60 12.85 -10.34 3.59
N ALA A 61 11.85 -9.47 3.76
CA ALA A 61 11.52 -8.43 2.80
C ALA A 61 12.70 -7.44 2.62
N HIS A 62 13.29 -6.98 3.72
CA HIS A 62 14.45 -6.08 3.69
C HIS A 62 15.70 -6.75 3.09
N GLU A 63 15.96 -8.03 3.41
CA GLU A 63 17.05 -8.80 2.78
C GLU A 63 16.90 -8.89 1.25
N LEU A 64 15.67 -8.90 0.75
CA LEU A 64 15.35 -8.90 -0.68
C LEU A 64 15.28 -7.49 -1.30
N GLY A 65 15.42 -6.44 -0.49
CA GLY A 65 15.42 -5.04 -0.95
C GLY A 65 14.04 -4.40 -1.09
N PHE A 66 13.01 -4.96 -0.45
CA PHE A 66 11.67 -4.37 -0.46
C PHE A 66 11.48 -3.31 0.62
N GLU A 67 10.73 -2.26 0.27
CA GLU A 67 10.04 -1.35 1.18
C GLU A 67 8.61 -1.85 1.40
N VAL A 68 8.16 -1.98 2.65
CA VAL A 68 6.87 -2.59 2.97
C VAL A 68 5.88 -1.56 3.49
N ALA A 69 4.71 -1.50 2.86
CA ALA A 69 3.54 -0.74 3.31
C ALA A 69 2.48 -1.68 3.89
N ALA A 70 1.97 -1.38 5.06
CA ALA A 70 0.85 -2.12 5.66
C ALA A 70 -0.38 -1.23 5.85
N ASP A 71 -1.53 -1.74 5.40
CA ASP A 71 -2.82 -1.10 5.59
C ASP A 71 -3.24 -1.17 7.06
N THR A 72 -3.57 -0.03 7.65
CA THR A 72 -3.87 0.13 9.06
C THR A 72 -5.04 1.10 9.29
N ASN A 73 -5.62 1.04 10.47
CA ASN A 73 -6.63 1.99 10.92
C ASN A 73 -6.49 2.23 12.45
N PRO A 74 -7.26 3.11 13.07
CA PRO A 74 -7.20 3.34 14.51
C PRO A 74 -7.34 2.07 15.36
N GLN A 75 -8.15 1.10 14.94
CA GLN A 75 -8.33 -0.18 15.64
C GLN A 75 -7.05 -1.03 15.60
N VAL A 76 -6.34 -1.05 14.49
CA VAL A 76 -5.03 -1.71 14.37
C VAL A 76 -3.98 -1.03 15.27
N PHE A 77 -4.02 0.30 15.39
CA PHE A 77 -3.14 1.02 16.33
C PHE A 77 -3.38 0.57 17.76
N ASP A 78 -4.65 0.51 18.21
CA ASP A 78 -5.00 0.01 19.53
C ASP A 78 -4.55 -1.44 19.73
N LEU A 79 -4.75 -2.29 18.71
CA LEU A 79 -4.36 -3.70 18.69
C LEU A 79 -2.85 -3.88 18.90
N ILE A 80 -2.04 -3.06 18.25
CA ILE A 80 -0.56 -3.13 18.29
C ILE A 80 0.01 -2.36 19.49
N GLY A 81 -0.80 -1.53 20.14
CA GLY A 81 -0.37 -0.67 21.24
C GLY A 81 0.36 0.60 20.78
N ALA A 82 0.05 1.07 19.59
CA ALA A 82 0.57 2.30 19.02
C ALA A 82 -0.41 3.48 19.21
N THR A 83 0.09 4.69 19.09
CA THR A 83 -0.72 5.92 19.04
C THR A 83 -0.11 6.87 18.02
N PRO A 84 -0.85 7.90 17.54
CA PRO A 84 -0.27 8.90 16.63
C PRO A 84 1.03 9.55 17.15
N GLY A 85 1.16 9.70 18.46
CA GLY A 85 2.36 10.24 19.10
C GLY A 85 3.45 9.20 19.41
N ASN A 86 3.16 7.91 19.22
CA ASN A 86 4.12 6.83 19.50
C ASN A 86 4.00 5.69 18.50
N LEU A 87 4.80 5.71 17.45
CA LEU A 87 4.88 4.66 16.42
C LEU A 87 5.94 3.60 16.73
N LYS A 88 6.52 3.59 17.96
CA LYS A 88 7.53 2.59 18.34
C LYS A 88 7.09 1.15 18.07
N PRO A 89 5.85 0.72 18.35
CA PRO A 89 5.42 -0.64 18.03
C PRO A 89 5.56 -1.02 16.56
N PHE A 90 5.23 -0.11 15.63
CA PHE A 90 5.43 -0.33 14.20
C PHE A 90 6.92 -0.32 13.81
N ALA A 91 7.72 0.56 14.42
CA ALA A 91 9.17 0.58 14.22
C ALA A 91 9.83 -0.72 14.71
N ASP A 92 9.37 -1.29 15.83
CA ASP A 92 9.86 -2.56 16.37
C ASP A 92 9.47 -3.77 15.49
N LEU A 93 8.43 -3.63 14.65
CA LEU A 93 8.09 -4.59 13.59
C LEU A 93 8.98 -4.42 12.35
N GLY A 94 9.64 -3.27 12.20
CA GLY A 94 10.43 -2.92 11.03
C GLY A 94 9.61 -2.33 9.88
N LEU A 95 8.37 -1.87 10.11
CA LEU A 95 7.51 -1.36 9.04
C LEU A 95 8.05 -0.05 8.46
N ASP A 96 8.07 0.06 7.13
CA ASP A 96 8.59 1.24 6.43
C ASP A 96 7.51 2.29 6.18
N ILE A 97 6.29 1.84 5.86
CA ILE A 97 5.16 2.69 5.48
C ILE A 97 3.90 2.23 6.23
N ILE A 98 3.29 3.14 6.97
CA ILE A 98 1.95 2.96 7.54
C ILE A 98 0.96 3.54 6.55
N ARG A 99 0.13 2.71 5.91
CA ARG A 99 -0.97 3.16 5.07
C ARG A 99 -2.22 3.31 5.92
N MET A 100 -2.80 4.51 5.89
CA MET A 100 -3.96 4.85 6.71
C MET A 100 -5.27 4.58 5.97
N ASP A 101 -6.00 3.57 6.42
CA ASP A 101 -7.41 3.37 6.07
C ASP A 101 -8.30 3.96 7.18
N GLY A 102 -8.34 5.29 7.21
CA GLY A 102 -8.97 6.11 8.24
C GLY A 102 -8.07 7.26 8.67
N ASN A 103 -8.43 7.95 9.74
CA ASN A 103 -7.67 9.09 10.26
C ASN A 103 -7.81 9.21 11.78
N PHE A 104 -6.91 9.98 12.38
CA PHE A 104 -6.95 10.39 13.79
C PHE A 104 -7.37 11.86 13.97
N GLY A 105 -7.91 12.47 12.92
CA GLY A 105 -8.14 13.89 12.83
C GLY A 105 -6.83 14.68 12.63
N THR A 106 -6.95 15.95 12.22
CA THR A 106 -5.81 16.77 11.77
C THR A 106 -4.63 16.76 12.74
N GLN A 107 -4.86 16.86 14.05
CA GLN A 107 -3.77 16.87 15.04
C GLN A 107 -3.08 15.52 15.19
N GLY A 108 -3.85 14.43 15.18
CA GLY A 108 -3.29 13.07 15.22
C GLY A 108 -2.51 12.76 13.95
N ASP A 109 -3.04 13.11 12.80
CA ASP A 109 -2.37 12.88 11.51
C ASP A 109 -1.09 13.72 11.37
N ILE A 110 -1.05 14.97 11.91
CA ILE A 110 0.19 15.76 12.01
C ILE A 110 1.23 15.01 12.87
N GLN A 111 0.83 14.43 14.01
CA GLN A 111 1.75 13.69 14.87
C GLN A 111 2.32 12.46 14.16
N LEU A 112 1.50 11.71 13.42
CA LEU A 112 1.95 10.57 12.60
C LEU A 112 3.09 10.99 11.67
N THR A 113 2.94 12.08 10.93
CA THR A 113 3.94 12.54 9.95
C THR A 113 5.22 13.10 10.58
N ARG A 114 5.25 13.31 11.89
CA ARG A 114 6.41 13.83 12.64
C ARG A 114 7.11 12.75 13.47
N ASN A 115 6.83 11.48 13.19
CA ASN A 115 7.43 10.39 13.94
C ASN A 115 8.97 10.38 13.82
N PRO A 116 9.70 10.01 14.88
CA PRO A 116 11.17 10.00 14.88
C PRO A 116 11.78 8.75 14.20
N TYR A 117 10.96 7.82 13.75
CA TYR A 117 11.40 6.52 13.22
C TYR A 117 11.57 6.52 11.70
N ASN A 118 11.32 7.64 11.02
CA ASN A 118 11.30 7.77 9.56
C ASN A 118 10.28 6.84 8.86
N ILE A 119 9.26 6.39 9.58
CA ILE A 119 8.16 5.64 8.98
C ILE A 119 7.33 6.61 8.15
N LYS A 120 7.15 6.33 6.88
CA LYS A 120 6.28 7.13 6.01
C LYS A 120 4.82 6.88 6.35
N ILE A 121 4.01 7.92 6.22
CA ILE A 121 2.56 7.84 6.36
C ILE A 121 1.95 7.96 4.97
N GLU A 122 1.25 6.92 4.56
CA GLU A 122 0.62 6.85 3.25
C GLU A 122 -0.87 7.09 3.38
N PHE A 123 -1.35 8.18 2.80
CA PHE A 123 -2.77 8.52 2.79
C PHE A 123 -3.45 8.06 1.51
N ASN A 124 -4.78 7.95 1.56
CA ASN A 124 -5.60 7.56 0.42
C ASN A 124 -5.58 8.66 -0.66
N ALA A 125 -5.02 8.33 -1.83
CA ALA A 125 -4.97 9.22 -2.98
C ALA A 125 -6.29 9.33 -3.76
N SER A 126 -7.25 8.43 -3.51
CA SER A 126 -8.53 8.36 -4.23
C SER A 126 -9.57 9.36 -3.76
N MET A 127 -9.23 10.18 -2.78
CA MET A 127 -10.08 11.25 -2.24
C MET A 127 -9.22 12.30 -1.55
N ASP A 128 -9.72 13.52 -1.44
CA ASP A 128 -9.08 14.54 -0.61
C ASP A 128 -9.41 14.30 0.87
N MET A 129 -8.40 13.92 1.64
CA MET A 129 -8.48 13.75 3.09
C MET A 129 -7.94 14.96 3.87
N GLY A 130 -7.79 16.10 3.22
CA GLY A 130 -7.25 17.32 3.85
C GLY A 130 -5.73 17.30 4.02
N VAL A 131 -5.01 16.59 3.16
CA VAL A 131 -3.54 16.45 3.25
C VAL A 131 -2.83 17.78 3.07
N GLU A 132 -3.32 18.66 2.20
CA GLU A 132 -2.79 20.02 2.08
C GLU A 132 -2.95 20.82 3.38
N LEU A 133 -4.13 20.72 4.01
CA LEU A 133 -4.39 21.36 5.31
C LEU A 133 -3.46 20.81 6.39
N LEU A 134 -3.23 19.49 6.40
CA LEU A 134 -2.31 18.82 7.31
C LEU A 134 -0.89 19.38 7.15
N ILE A 135 -0.38 19.50 5.92
CA ILE A 135 0.94 20.06 5.62
C ILE A 135 1.02 21.53 6.09
N ASN A 136 0.02 22.35 5.75
CA ASN A 136 -0.03 23.76 6.11
C ASN A 136 -0.11 24.01 7.62
N ASN A 137 -0.62 23.04 8.39
CA ASN A 137 -0.65 23.08 9.85
C ASN A 137 0.56 22.40 10.51
N GLY A 138 1.59 22.10 9.72
CA GLY A 138 2.89 21.65 10.22
C GLY A 138 3.10 20.14 10.17
N GLY A 139 2.34 19.41 9.37
CA GLY A 139 2.69 18.03 9.01
C GLY A 139 4.04 17.97 8.29
N ASN A 140 4.79 16.92 8.51
CA ASN A 140 6.07 16.72 7.84
C ASN A 140 5.85 16.10 6.46
N LYS A 141 5.87 16.94 5.43
CA LYS A 141 5.63 16.54 4.05
C LYS A 141 6.59 15.45 3.56
N ASP A 142 7.83 15.44 4.02
CA ASP A 142 8.84 14.48 3.57
C ASP A 142 8.53 13.04 4.04
N GLN A 143 7.64 12.90 5.01
CA GLN A 143 7.14 11.62 5.50
C GLN A 143 5.74 11.27 4.97
N ILE A 144 5.20 12.05 4.02
CA ILE A 144 3.89 11.78 3.42
C ILE A 144 4.05 11.15 2.05
N THR A 145 3.30 10.08 1.82
CA THR A 145 3.09 9.48 0.50
C THR A 145 1.60 9.28 0.25
N MET A 146 1.23 9.10 -1.00
CA MET A 146 -0.15 8.94 -1.42
C MET A 146 -0.31 7.62 -2.16
N CYS A 147 -1.31 6.81 -1.82
CA CYS A 147 -1.61 5.60 -2.57
C CYS A 147 -3.12 5.50 -2.81
N HIS A 148 -3.48 5.32 -4.06
CA HIS A 148 -4.88 5.06 -4.40
C HIS A 148 -5.40 3.78 -3.76
N ASN A 149 -6.69 3.69 -3.53
CA ASN A 149 -7.34 2.43 -3.19
C ASN A 149 -7.38 1.51 -4.41
N PHE A 150 -7.47 0.21 -4.19
CA PHE A 150 -7.99 -0.75 -5.13
C PHE A 150 -9.47 -1.02 -4.84
N PHE A 151 -10.20 -1.49 -5.85
CA PHE A 151 -11.65 -1.65 -5.78
C PHE A 151 -12.06 -3.08 -6.18
N PRO A 152 -12.59 -3.90 -5.23
CA PRO A 152 -12.84 -5.32 -5.48
C PRO A 152 -14.09 -5.59 -6.33
N GLU A 153 -15.04 -4.65 -6.36
CA GLU A 153 -16.30 -4.82 -7.06
C GLU A 153 -16.32 -4.10 -8.41
N ARG A 154 -17.00 -4.67 -9.40
CA ARG A 154 -17.22 -4.01 -10.69
C ARG A 154 -17.97 -2.70 -10.52
N TYR A 155 -17.60 -1.72 -11.32
CA TYR A 155 -18.21 -0.38 -11.38
C TYR A 155 -17.96 0.47 -10.11
N THR A 156 -17.01 0.08 -9.25
CA THR A 156 -16.65 0.83 -8.06
C THR A 156 -15.26 1.47 -8.16
N GLY A 157 -14.45 1.06 -9.13
CA GLY A 157 -13.13 1.65 -9.40
C GLY A 157 -13.24 3.11 -9.82
N LEU A 158 -12.15 3.86 -9.67
CA LEU A 158 -12.13 5.26 -10.06
C LEU A 158 -12.41 5.42 -11.56
N ASP A 159 -13.18 6.46 -11.89
CA ASP A 159 -13.19 7.01 -13.23
C ASP A 159 -11.80 7.52 -13.62
N PHE A 160 -11.43 7.37 -14.89
CA PHE A 160 -10.08 7.72 -15.32
C PHE A 160 -9.79 9.22 -15.24
N ASP A 161 -10.76 10.07 -15.58
CA ASP A 161 -10.57 11.51 -15.52
C ASP A 161 -10.43 11.99 -14.09
N LEU A 162 -11.22 11.43 -13.16
CA LEU A 162 -11.10 11.70 -11.72
C LEU A 162 -9.76 11.21 -11.16
N PHE A 163 -9.29 10.04 -11.58
CA PHE A 163 -7.98 9.52 -11.22
C PHE A 163 -6.86 10.49 -11.65
N MET A 164 -6.93 11.01 -12.87
CA MET A 164 -5.98 11.98 -13.40
C MET A 164 -6.04 13.33 -12.66
N GLU A 165 -7.23 13.78 -12.27
CA GLU A 165 -7.42 15.00 -11.49
C GLU A 165 -6.72 14.89 -10.13
N TYR A 166 -6.95 13.81 -9.40
CA TYR A 166 -6.28 13.56 -8.11
C TYR A 166 -4.75 13.47 -8.27
N ASN A 167 -4.25 12.73 -9.26
CA ASN A 167 -2.80 12.62 -9.43
C ASN A 167 -2.15 13.98 -9.71
N ARG A 168 -2.73 14.82 -10.56
CA ARG A 168 -2.23 16.19 -10.80
C ARG A 168 -2.20 16.99 -9.51
N TYR A 169 -3.27 16.95 -8.72
CA TYR A 169 -3.33 17.63 -7.43
C TYR A 169 -2.22 17.16 -6.48
N TRP A 170 -1.98 15.87 -6.36
CA TRP A 170 -0.88 15.36 -5.52
C TRP A 170 0.49 15.75 -6.06
N LYS A 171 0.66 15.79 -7.38
CA LYS A 171 1.90 16.28 -8.01
C LYS A 171 2.14 17.76 -7.79
N GLU A 172 1.12 18.61 -7.84
CA GLU A 172 1.24 20.04 -7.48
C GLU A 172 1.72 20.23 -6.06
N LEU A 173 1.31 19.36 -5.15
CA LEU A 173 1.84 19.31 -3.78
C LEU A 173 3.23 18.65 -3.69
N ASN A 174 3.82 18.17 -4.79
CA ASN A 174 5.05 17.36 -4.83
C ASN A 174 5.01 16.16 -3.89
N LEU A 175 3.93 15.42 -3.86
CA LEU A 175 3.78 14.18 -3.13
C LEU A 175 4.01 12.98 -4.05
N HIS A 176 4.63 11.94 -3.49
CA HIS A 176 4.85 10.67 -4.17
C HIS A 176 3.54 9.89 -4.24
N THR A 177 3.20 9.35 -5.41
CA THR A 177 1.93 8.68 -5.66
C THR A 177 2.11 7.22 -6.04
N ALA A 178 1.15 6.38 -5.65
CA ALA A 178 1.08 4.98 -6.03
C ALA A 178 -0.35 4.58 -6.44
N ALA A 179 -0.47 3.56 -7.29
CA ALA A 179 -1.75 3.01 -7.70
C ALA A 179 -1.66 1.51 -7.95
N PHE A 180 -2.81 0.83 -7.96
CA PHE A 180 -2.88 -0.61 -8.14
C PHE A 180 -3.33 -1.00 -9.54
N VAL A 181 -2.64 -2.00 -10.09
CA VAL A 181 -3.06 -2.83 -11.22
C VAL A 181 -3.49 -4.19 -10.68
N SER A 182 -4.19 -4.97 -11.48
CA SER A 182 -4.73 -6.26 -11.05
C SER A 182 -4.30 -7.39 -11.98
N SER A 183 -3.80 -8.48 -11.39
CA SER A 183 -3.66 -9.75 -12.08
C SER A 183 -5.03 -10.31 -12.49
N ASN A 184 -5.07 -10.95 -13.65
CA ASN A 184 -6.24 -11.67 -14.15
C ASN A 184 -6.20 -13.18 -13.80
N ASN A 185 -5.25 -13.63 -12.99
CA ASN A 185 -5.21 -14.99 -12.47
C ASN A 185 -6.49 -15.31 -11.70
N GLU A 186 -7.19 -16.38 -12.07
CA GLU A 186 -8.47 -16.78 -11.48
C GLU A 186 -8.38 -17.21 -10.00
N HIS A 187 -7.17 -17.54 -9.52
CA HIS A 187 -6.92 -18.03 -8.16
C HIS A 187 -6.38 -16.96 -7.23
N THR A 188 -6.59 -15.67 -7.55
CA THR A 188 -6.08 -14.59 -6.71
C THR A 188 -6.91 -14.39 -5.45
N ILE A 189 -6.20 -13.95 -4.40
CA ILE A 189 -6.76 -13.48 -3.14
C ILE A 189 -6.38 -12.01 -2.89
N GLY A 190 -7.05 -11.42 -1.93
CA GLY A 190 -6.78 -10.08 -1.41
C GLY A 190 -7.08 -10.03 0.08
N PRO A 191 -7.12 -8.84 0.70
CA PRO A 191 -7.47 -8.72 2.12
C PRO A 191 -8.90 -9.19 2.39
N TRP A 192 -9.74 -9.15 1.36
CA TRP A 192 -11.11 -9.66 1.34
C TRP A 192 -11.29 -10.68 0.20
N LYS A 193 -12.53 -11.15 -0.01
CA LYS A 193 -12.84 -11.96 -1.19
C LYS A 193 -12.73 -11.11 -2.45
N VAL A 194 -11.95 -11.60 -3.42
CA VAL A 194 -11.72 -10.95 -4.72
C VAL A 194 -12.44 -11.74 -5.80
N PHE A 195 -13.42 -11.13 -6.45
CA PHE A 195 -14.16 -11.75 -7.55
C PHE A 195 -13.88 -11.12 -8.92
N CYS A 196 -13.44 -9.86 -8.92
CA CYS A 196 -13.32 -9.06 -10.13
C CYS A 196 -11.98 -8.32 -10.21
N GLY A 197 -10.93 -8.85 -9.57
CA GLY A 197 -9.64 -8.18 -9.48
C GLY A 197 -9.62 -7.00 -8.49
N LEU A 198 -8.47 -6.35 -8.37
CA LEU A 198 -8.23 -5.22 -7.46
C LEU A 198 -7.54 -4.03 -8.16
N PRO A 199 -8.05 -3.53 -9.30
CA PRO A 199 -7.48 -2.34 -9.93
C PRO A 199 -7.92 -1.07 -9.20
N THR A 200 -7.13 0.01 -9.32
CA THR A 200 -7.53 1.36 -8.91
C THR A 200 -8.56 1.95 -9.88
N VAL A 201 -8.33 1.83 -11.17
CA VAL A 201 -9.13 2.50 -12.21
C VAL A 201 -10.07 1.50 -12.89
N GLU A 202 -11.37 1.85 -13.00
CA GLU A 202 -12.39 0.92 -13.47
C GLU A 202 -12.17 0.46 -14.91
N ILE A 203 -11.79 1.35 -15.82
CA ILE A 203 -11.57 0.97 -17.23
C ILE A 203 -10.41 0.00 -17.44
N MET A 204 -9.55 -0.18 -16.43
CA MET A 204 -8.42 -1.12 -16.47
C MET A 204 -8.80 -2.53 -16.00
N ARG A 205 -9.98 -2.67 -15.39
CA ARG A 205 -10.46 -3.96 -14.88
C ARG A 205 -10.57 -4.98 -16.02
N GLY A 206 -9.87 -6.10 -15.84
CA GLY A 206 -9.85 -7.19 -16.82
C GLY A 206 -8.95 -6.98 -18.05
N LEU A 207 -8.28 -5.82 -18.16
CA LEU A 207 -7.21 -5.66 -19.16
C LEU A 207 -5.98 -6.49 -18.78
N PRO A 208 -5.14 -6.91 -19.74
CA PRO A 208 -3.84 -7.50 -19.44
C PRO A 208 -3.02 -6.59 -18.51
N ILE A 209 -2.34 -7.19 -17.51
CA ILE A 209 -1.69 -6.41 -16.46
C ILE A 209 -0.60 -5.47 -16.99
N ASP A 210 0.14 -5.90 -18.02
CA ASP A 210 1.15 -5.08 -18.69
C ASP A 210 0.53 -3.83 -19.36
N LEU A 211 -0.68 -3.97 -19.91
CA LEU A 211 -1.41 -2.85 -20.50
C LEU A 211 -1.89 -1.88 -19.41
N GLN A 212 -2.40 -2.39 -18.28
CA GLN A 212 -2.77 -1.56 -17.14
C GLN A 212 -1.56 -0.75 -16.65
N ALA A 213 -0.41 -1.39 -16.45
CA ALA A 213 0.82 -0.74 -15.98
C ALA A 213 1.33 0.32 -16.97
N ARG A 214 1.37 0.00 -18.27
CA ARG A 214 1.74 0.97 -19.32
C ARG A 214 0.81 2.17 -19.37
N TYR A 215 -0.48 1.95 -19.19
CA TYR A 215 -1.48 3.04 -19.17
C TYR A 215 -1.18 4.00 -18.01
N MET A 216 -0.92 3.48 -16.79
CA MET A 216 -0.58 4.30 -15.64
C MET A 216 0.75 5.03 -15.83
N LEU A 217 1.80 4.36 -16.29
CA LEU A 217 3.10 4.98 -16.56
C LEU A 217 3.02 6.08 -17.64
N ALA A 218 2.18 5.89 -18.65
CA ALA A 218 2.00 6.86 -19.73
C ALA A 218 1.35 8.17 -19.26
N THR A 219 0.68 8.19 -18.12
CA THR A 219 0.14 9.43 -17.53
C THR A 219 1.25 10.38 -17.07
N GLY A 220 2.39 9.84 -16.65
CA GLY A 220 3.51 10.60 -16.06
C GLY A 220 3.27 11.08 -14.63
N ASP A 221 2.09 10.81 -14.07
CA ASP A 221 1.66 11.34 -12.77
C ASP A 221 1.61 10.28 -11.65
N VAL A 222 1.90 9.01 -11.98
CA VAL A 222 2.00 7.91 -11.00
C VAL A 222 3.45 7.51 -10.83
N ASP A 223 3.94 7.47 -9.59
CA ASP A 223 5.33 7.12 -9.29
C ASP A 223 5.53 5.61 -9.11
N ASP A 224 4.65 4.95 -8.34
CA ASP A 224 4.75 3.52 -8.08
C ASP A 224 3.50 2.77 -8.56
N ILE A 225 3.71 1.56 -9.08
CA ILE A 225 2.64 0.67 -9.52
C ILE A 225 2.73 -0.63 -8.74
N LEU A 226 1.61 -1.03 -8.12
CA LEU A 226 1.52 -2.25 -7.31
C LEU A 226 0.49 -3.22 -7.92
N ILE A 227 0.80 -4.51 -7.88
CA ILE A 227 -0.19 -5.55 -8.16
C ILE A 227 -1.04 -5.72 -6.90
N GLY A 228 -2.36 -5.47 -6.98
CA GLY A 228 -3.23 -5.43 -5.80
C GLY A 228 -3.65 -6.80 -5.27
N ASN A 229 -3.79 -7.79 -6.13
CA ASN A 229 -4.17 -9.16 -5.79
C ASN A 229 -2.99 -10.14 -5.86
N TYR A 230 -3.07 -11.26 -5.16
CA TYR A 230 -2.00 -12.26 -4.99
C TYR A 230 -2.52 -13.68 -5.31
N PRO A 231 -1.72 -14.51 -5.95
CA PRO A 231 -0.49 -14.18 -6.68
C PRO A 231 -0.78 -13.77 -8.13
N ALA A 232 0.08 -12.96 -8.73
CA ALA A 232 0.15 -12.86 -10.18
C ALA A 232 0.81 -14.12 -10.77
N THR A 233 0.53 -14.39 -12.04
CA THR A 233 1.17 -15.53 -12.74
C THR A 233 2.64 -15.21 -13.06
N ASP A 234 3.36 -16.22 -13.52
CA ASP A 234 4.75 -16.08 -13.96
C ASP A 234 4.89 -15.21 -15.21
N GLU A 235 3.87 -15.20 -16.05
CA GLU A 235 3.82 -14.40 -17.28
C GLU A 235 3.50 -12.93 -16.99
N GLU A 236 2.65 -12.66 -16.02
CA GLU A 236 2.27 -11.31 -15.59
C GLU A 236 3.40 -10.62 -14.83
#